data_a0d4bce737d8b3e8e447c2f4e6f1981b
#
_entry.id   a0d4bce737d8b3e8e447c2f4e6f1981b
#
_cell.length_a   1.000
_cell.length_b   1.000
_cell.length_c   1.000
_cell.angle_alpha   90.00
_cell.angle_beta   90.00
_cell.angle_gamma   90.00
#
_symmetry.space_group_name_H-M   'P 1'
#
loop_
_entity.id
_entity.type
_entity.pdbx_description
1 polymer ?
#
loop_
_entity_poly.entity_id
_entity_poly.type
_entity_poly.pdbx_seq_one_letter_code
_entity_poly.pdbx_strand_id
1 'polypeptide(L)'
;MANNKVLTIDITNESITIVEVTASQKKQTYIHNALIFETPEGGYEDGYIRDKDLIGSTIREQLASNGITNKNAIFVLSSSKIVSREVVIPYVPDKKIPAIINSNASEYFPVNIEDYVVAHSVLETVVGEDGAKNRRVLVVAVPQQMLQTYYEVASVAGLTVQSIDYIGNAMLQLIKTQTNDISTTMVVEIGGESTVLNIVKGDTLLLQRTVPYGINAVVAEVMESKEVDAATALTMLQTDRMITVDFDDDPITGAFRYLINNIGRVMDYYGSRNPDKPIEDVYLTGDGALIRGIDGLFKIQLNVATKVMDSLYNVKFDDKINTQIYNPVYLIGSIGAAMAPMGFLLKEQAAKKASQGATAIFVVILVLAIIGTGTGCGIALVAKQAAKAGKQAVQRQIDEIKDIEDIYNEYLQSQAEYNDMLTLYDSTKISNEYMMQFWNKLEECLPTNVNVKSISSSSDSVSIVMQSTDYDSIARLVVDLRSVDCIQDAFIAAIEQKDEDNSDAVVYEYTVTCNYVLPEYEAAPADDTTAADGSSTEATTEAAQ
;
A
#
# COMPACT_ATOMS: atom_id res chain seq x y z
N MET A 1 23.17 -13.30 -1.68
CA MET A 1 21.98 -14.17 -1.75
C MET A 1 22.20 -15.13 -2.90
N ALA A 2 21.97 -16.42 -2.68
CA ALA A 2 22.08 -17.40 -3.76
C ALA A 2 21.11 -17.03 -4.88
N ASN A 3 21.57 -17.14 -6.12
CA ASN A 3 20.77 -16.90 -7.33
C ASN A 3 19.69 -18.00 -7.44
N ASN A 4 18.61 -17.88 -6.70
CA ASN A 4 17.54 -18.88 -6.70
C ASN A 4 16.57 -18.57 -7.84
N LYS A 5 16.29 -19.58 -8.66
CA LYS A 5 15.17 -19.52 -9.60
C LYS A 5 13.85 -19.38 -8.89
N VAL A 6 12.99 -18.52 -9.37
CA VAL A 6 11.61 -18.34 -8.88
C VAL A 6 10.65 -18.33 -10.07
N LEU A 7 9.41 -18.74 -9.83
CA LEU A 7 8.31 -18.53 -10.76
C LEU A 7 7.66 -17.19 -10.43
N THR A 8 7.46 -16.34 -11.41
CA THR A 8 6.58 -15.20 -11.30
C THR A 8 5.28 -15.51 -12.04
N ILE A 9 4.16 -15.24 -11.43
CA ILE A 9 2.84 -15.58 -11.95
C ILE A 9 1.99 -14.31 -11.93
N ASP A 10 1.63 -13.86 -13.10
CA ASP A 10 0.73 -12.75 -13.35
C ASP A 10 -0.58 -13.28 -13.91
N ILE A 11 -1.70 -12.92 -13.29
CA ILE A 11 -3.02 -13.40 -13.68
C ILE A 11 -3.87 -12.18 -14.00
N THR A 12 -4.34 -12.11 -15.24
CA THR A 12 -5.25 -11.09 -15.74
C THR A 12 -6.57 -11.71 -16.18
N ASN A 13 -7.53 -10.92 -16.63
CA ASN A 13 -8.78 -11.46 -17.21
C ASN A 13 -8.51 -12.26 -18.48
N GLU A 14 -7.51 -11.87 -19.25
CA GLU A 14 -7.22 -12.41 -20.58
C GLU A 14 -6.24 -13.57 -20.52
N SER A 15 -5.19 -13.45 -19.72
CA SER A 15 -4.11 -14.44 -19.71
C SER A 15 -3.47 -14.66 -18.35
N ILE A 16 -2.87 -15.84 -18.21
CA ILE A 16 -1.95 -16.18 -17.13
C ILE A 16 -0.55 -16.24 -17.70
N THR A 17 0.33 -15.37 -17.21
CA THR A 17 1.75 -15.33 -17.58
C THR A 17 2.58 -15.93 -16.48
N ILE A 18 3.39 -16.94 -16.79
CA ILE A 18 4.32 -17.59 -15.85
C ILE A 18 5.74 -17.47 -16.40
N VAL A 19 6.64 -16.91 -15.60
CA VAL A 19 8.06 -16.80 -15.97
C VAL A 19 8.93 -17.46 -14.92
N GLU A 20 9.75 -18.42 -15.33
CA GLU A 20 10.82 -18.94 -14.47
C GLU A 20 12.06 -18.10 -14.64
N VAL A 21 12.44 -17.36 -13.61
CA VAL A 21 13.46 -16.32 -13.71
C VAL A 21 14.48 -16.40 -12.57
N THR A 22 15.72 -16.07 -12.90
CA THR A 22 16.77 -15.71 -11.94
C THR A 22 17.04 -14.23 -12.11
N ALA A 23 16.47 -13.41 -11.22
CA ALA A 23 16.56 -11.96 -11.31
C ALA A 23 17.64 -11.37 -10.41
N SER A 24 18.20 -10.25 -10.84
CA SER A 24 19.16 -9.46 -10.09
C SER A 24 19.13 -7.99 -10.54
N GLN A 25 19.03 -7.06 -9.59
CA GLN A 25 19.14 -5.63 -9.88
C GLN A 25 20.56 -5.20 -10.34
N LYS A 26 21.60 -5.97 -9.97
CA LYS A 26 23.00 -5.62 -10.22
C LYS A 26 23.70 -6.51 -11.23
N LYS A 27 23.08 -7.63 -11.60
CA LYS A 27 23.65 -8.62 -12.52
C LYS A 27 22.64 -8.89 -13.63
N GLN A 28 23.11 -9.61 -14.67
CA GLN A 28 22.22 -10.05 -15.75
C GLN A 28 21.06 -10.88 -15.18
N THR A 29 19.84 -10.55 -15.57
CA THR A 29 18.64 -11.34 -15.32
C THR A 29 18.51 -12.41 -16.38
N TYR A 30 18.18 -13.63 -15.97
CA TYR A 30 18.09 -14.77 -16.87
C TYR A 30 16.70 -15.40 -16.82
N ILE A 31 16.04 -15.49 -17.98
CA ILE A 31 14.72 -16.09 -18.15
C ILE A 31 14.93 -17.54 -18.60
N HIS A 32 14.51 -18.50 -17.80
CA HIS A 32 14.69 -19.93 -18.04
C HIS A 32 13.51 -20.54 -18.79
N ASN A 33 12.28 -20.10 -18.47
CA ASN A 33 11.04 -20.52 -19.10
C ASN A 33 10.06 -19.37 -19.11
N ALA A 34 9.18 -19.32 -20.10
CA ALA A 34 8.05 -18.41 -20.19
C ALA A 34 6.84 -19.17 -20.72
N LEU A 35 5.68 -18.97 -20.10
CA LEU A 35 4.39 -19.49 -20.50
C LEU A 35 3.39 -18.37 -20.49
N ILE A 36 2.55 -18.30 -21.51
CA ILE A 36 1.39 -17.42 -21.60
C ILE A 36 0.24 -18.28 -22.12
N PHE A 37 -0.87 -18.30 -21.40
CA PHE A 37 -2.06 -19.06 -21.78
C PHE A 37 -3.32 -18.34 -21.27
N GLU A 38 -4.44 -18.61 -21.89
CA GLU A 38 -5.71 -17.96 -21.58
C GLU A 38 -6.14 -18.23 -20.13
N THR A 39 -6.70 -17.20 -19.49
CA THR A 39 -7.34 -17.34 -18.18
C THR A 39 -8.68 -18.03 -18.35
N PRO A 40 -8.94 -19.14 -17.63
CA PRO A 40 -10.23 -19.81 -17.68
C PRO A 40 -11.39 -18.86 -17.36
N GLU A 41 -12.45 -18.93 -18.17
CA GLU A 41 -13.62 -18.06 -18.03
C GLU A 41 -14.25 -18.17 -16.63
N GLY A 42 -14.60 -17.04 -16.04
CA GLY A 42 -15.14 -16.95 -14.68
C GLY A 42 -14.14 -17.22 -13.56
N GLY A 43 -12.88 -17.52 -13.87
CA GLY A 43 -11.83 -17.83 -12.90
C GLY A 43 -11.22 -16.61 -12.20
N TYR A 44 -11.28 -15.44 -12.82
CA TYR A 44 -10.64 -14.20 -12.34
C TYR A 44 -11.52 -12.97 -12.62
N GLU A 45 -11.49 -12.00 -11.74
CA GLU A 45 -12.15 -10.70 -11.91
C GLU A 45 -11.49 -9.62 -11.08
N ASP A 46 -10.97 -8.58 -11.70
CA ASP A 46 -10.37 -7.37 -11.09
C ASP A 46 -9.49 -7.68 -9.86
N GLY A 47 -8.49 -8.54 -10.01
CA GLY A 47 -7.56 -8.92 -8.96
C GLY A 47 -8.02 -10.06 -8.06
N TYR A 48 -9.27 -10.48 -8.12
CA TYR A 48 -9.78 -11.59 -7.33
C TYR A 48 -9.82 -12.89 -8.14
N ILE A 49 -9.29 -13.95 -7.58
CA ILE A 49 -9.48 -15.27 -8.14
C ILE A 49 -10.84 -15.79 -7.67
N ARG A 50 -11.76 -15.98 -8.60
CA ARG A 50 -13.14 -16.38 -8.34
C ARG A 50 -13.28 -17.88 -8.20
N ASP A 51 -12.52 -18.63 -9.00
CA ASP A 51 -12.46 -20.09 -8.92
C ASP A 51 -11.00 -20.55 -8.75
N LYS A 52 -10.63 -20.80 -7.49
CA LYS A 52 -9.27 -21.22 -7.12
C LYS A 52 -8.91 -22.62 -7.62
N ASP A 53 -9.91 -23.50 -7.70
CA ASP A 53 -9.69 -24.89 -8.12
C ASP A 53 -9.44 -24.94 -9.62
N LEU A 54 -10.20 -24.16 -10.38
CA LEU A 54 -10.03 -24.01 -11.82
C LEU A 54 -8.68 -23.37 -12.17
N ILE A 55 -8.37 -22.19 -11.62
CA ILE A 55 -7.11 -21.50 -11.88
C ILE A 55 -5.91 -22.30 -11.38
N GLY A 56 -5.99 -22.83 -10.15
CA GLY A 56 -4.88 -23.59 -9.53
C GLY A 56 -4.58 -24.91 -10.26
N SER A 57 -5.61 -25.65 -10.72
CA SER A 57 -5.40 -26.86 -11.53
C SER A 57 -4.83 -26.53 -12.90
N THR A 58 -5.31 -25.49 -13.56
CA THR A 58 -4.77 -25.03 -14.85
C THR A 58 -3.28 -24.68 -14.73
N ILE A 59 -2.90 -23.88 -13.73
CA ILE A 59 -1.49 -23.54 -13.47
C ILE A 59 -0.67 -24.83 -13.26
N ARG A 60 -1.14 -25.75 -12.41
CA ARG A 60 -0.44 -27.00 -12.13
C ARG A 60 -0.23 -27.85 -13.39
N GLU A 61 -1.26 -27.96 -14.21
CA GLU A 61 -1.21 -28.72 -15.47
C GLU A 61 -0.25 -28.08 -16.48
N GLN A 62 -0.29 -26.76 -16.62
CA GLN A 62 0.63 -26.04 -17.52
C GLN A 62 2.08 -26.17 -17.08
N LEU A 63 2.37 -26.06 -15.78
CA LEU A 63 3.71 -26.28 -15.25
C LEU A 63 4.21 -27.71 -15.51
N ALA A 64 3.36 -28.71 -15.25
CA ALA A 64 3.69 -30.12 -15.46
C ALA A 64 3.95 -30.44 -16.95
N SER A 65 3.08 -29.97 -17.84
CA SER A 65 3.17 -30.20 -19.29
C SER A 65 4.42 -29.57 -19.91
N ASN A 66 4.91 -28.48 -19.31
CA ASN A 66 6.12 -27.80 -19.77
C ASN A 66 7.39 -28.20 -18.97
N GLY A 67 7.29 -29.24 -18.12
CA GLY A 67 8.43 -29.76 -17.36
C GLY A 67 9.01 -28.81 -16.31
N ILE A 68 8.22 -27.81 -15.84
CA ILE A 68 8.63 -26.84 -14.83
C ILE A 68 8.39 -27.44 -13.44
N THR A 69 9.47 -27.73 -12.71
CA THR A 69 9.42 -28.40 -11.40
C THR A 69 9.59 -27.44 -10.22
N ASN A 70 9.94 -26.18 -10.49
CA ASN A 70 10.08 -25.17 -9.46
C ASN A 70 8.72 -24.88 -8.79
N LYS A 71 8.73 -24.77 -7.46
CA LYS A 71 7.52 -24.53 -6.68
C LYS A 71 7.51 -23.16 -5.97
N ASN A 72 8.61 -22.44 -6.03
CA ASN A 72 8.71 -21.12 -5.39
C ASN A 72 8.09 -20.08 -6.29
N ALA A 73 6.98 -19.49 -5.86
CA ALA A 73 6.21 -18.55 -6.65
C ALA A 73 6.16 -17.14 -6.06
N ILE A 74 6.22 -16.14 -6.91
CA ILE A 74 5.88 -14.74 -6.64
C ILE A 74 4.67 -14.42 -7.52
N PHE A 75 3.56 -13.99 -6.91
CA PHE A 75 2.40 -13.53 -7.66
C PHE A 75 2.47 -12.03 -7.88
N VAL A 76 2.02 -11.59 -9.05
CA VAL A 76 1.89 -10.18 -9.41
C VAL A 76 0.41 -9.80 -9.35
N LEU A 77 0.10 -8.70 -8.67
CA LEU A 77 -1.26 -8.21 -8.50
C LEU A 77 -1.50 -6.99 -9.37
N SER A 78 -2.58 -7.02 -10.13
CA SER A 78 -3.17 -5.86 -10.80
C SER A 78 -4.65 -5.79 -10.48
N SER A 79 -5.14 -4.64 -9.99
CA SER A 79 -6.57 -4.43 -9.67
C SER A 79 -6.89 -2.96 -9.48
N SER A 80 -8.10 -2.57 -9.83
CA SER A 80 -8.64 -1.23 -9.57
C SER A 80 -8.86 -0.96 -8.06
N LYS A 81 -8.87 -2.00 -7.23
CA LYS A 81 -9.05 -1.93 -5.77
C LYS A 81 -7.76 -1.71 -5.00
N ILE A 82 -6.62 -1.82 -5.66
CA ILE A 82 -5.31 -1.55 -5.06
C ILE A 82 -5.11 -0.05 -5.02
N VAL A 83 -4.77 0.47 -3.85
CA VAL A 83 -4.50 1.90 -3.67
C VAL A 83 -3.02 2.11 -3.40
N SER A 84 -2.40 2.97 -4.19
CA SER A 84 -0.99 3.35 -4.02
C SER A 84 -0.85 4.84 -3.74
N ARG A 85 0.12 5.19 -2.89
CA ARG A 85 0.45 6.58 -2.58
C ARG A 85 1.93 6.76 -2.32
N GLU A 86 2.50 7.83 -2.85
CA GLU A 86 3.83 8.27 -2.47
C GLU A 86 3.75 9.16 -1.23
N VAL A 87 4.57 8.86 -0.24
CA VAL A 87 4.65 9.61 1.01
C VAL A 87 6.10 9.98 1.30
N VAL A 88 6.29 11.11 1.98
CA VAL A 88 7.60 11.53 2.48
C VAL A 88 7.59 11.33 3.99
N ILE A 89 8.56 10.55 4.47
CA ILE A 89 8.74 10.28 5.91
C ILE A 89 10.11 10.75 6.36
N PRO A 90 10.33 11.06 7.64
CA PRO A 90 11.66 11.34 8.16
C PRO A 90 12.64 10.20 7.87
N TYR A 91 13.92 10.52 7.73
CA TYR A 91 14.96 9.51 7.52
C TYR A 91 15.12 8.62 8.75
N VAL A 92 14.74 7.37 8.61
CA VAL A 92 14.88 6.33 9.63
C VAL A 92 15.55 5.09 9.04
N PRO A 93 16.15 4.23 9.90
CA PRO A 93 16.61 2.91 9.45
C PRO A 93 15.50 2.10 8.81
N ASP A 94 15.81 1.30 7.78
CA ASP A 94 14.83 0.53 7.00
C ASP A 94 13.90 -0.33 7.86
N LYS A 95 14.43 -0.90 8.94
CA LYS A 95 13.66 -1.73 9.89
C LYS A 95 12.53 -0.97 10.62
N LYS A 96 12.62 0.35 10.71
CA LYS A 96 11.59 1.20 11.36
C LYS A 96 10.52 1.72 10.40
N ILE A 97 10.77 1.67 9.09
CA ILE A 97 9.83 2.16 8.08
C ILE A 97 8.46 1.47 8.18
N PRO A 98 8.37 0.11 8.30
CA PRO A 98 7.08 -0.56 8.40
C PRO A 98 6.21 -0.06 9.56
N ALA A 99 6.82 0.20 10.72
CA ALA A 99 6.08 0.70 11.88
C ALA A 99 5.49 2.08 11.63
N ILE A 100 6.28 3.00 11.04
CA ILE A 100 5.82 4.36 10.70
C ILE A 100 4.69 4.30 9.67
N ILE A 101 4.85 3.49 8.61
CA ILE A 101 3.84 3.36 7.58
C ILE A 101 2.53 2.80 8.16
N ASN A 102 2.59 1.75 8.97
CA ASN A 102 1.41 1.13 9.55
C ASN A 102 0.68 2.05 10.53
N SER A 103 1.40 2.83 11.34
CA SER A 103 0.80 3.78 12.27
C SER A 103 0.03 4.91 11.57
N ASN A 104 0.47 5.31 10.38
CA ASN A 104 -0.13 6.43 9.63
C ASN A 104 -0.94 5.95 8.42
N ALA A 105 -1.19 4.65 8.28
CA ALA A 105 -1.82 4.09 7.08
C ALA A 105 -3.24 4.64 6.83
N SER A 106 -4.00 4.91 7.87
CA SER A 106 -5.33 5.52 7.77
C SER A 106 -5.32 6.96 7.24
N GLU A 107 -4.22 7.68 7.43
CA GLU A 107 -4.04 9.02 6.87
C GLU A 107 -3.65 9.00 5.39
N TYR A 108 -3.00 7.92 4.98
CA TYR A 108 -2.54 7.79 3.60
C TYR A 108 -3.64 7.37 2.65
N PHE A 109 -4.62 6.59 3.12
CA PHE A 109 -5.61 5.96 2.26
C PHE A 109 -7.05 6.25 2.72
N PRO A 110 -7.94 6.68 1.81
CA PRO A 110 -9.35 6.93 2.11
C PRO A 110 -10.17 5.62 2.13
N VAL A 111 -9.66 4.57 2.80
CA VAL A 111 -10.27 3.25 2.91
C VAL A 111 -10.19 2.74 4.35
N ASN A 112 -11.04 1.78 4.72
CA ASN A 112 -10.88 1.10 6.00
C ASN A 112 -9.62 0.23 5.99
N ILE A 113 -8.55 0.73 6.58
CA ILE A 113 -7.21 0.10 6.51
C ILE A 113 -7.15 -1.28 7.19
N GLU A 114 -8.09 -1.59 8.07
CA GLU A 114 -8.17 -2.89 8.75
C GLU A 114 -8.44 -4.04 7.77
N ASP A 115 -9.12 -3.74 6.65
CA ASP A 115 -9.42 -4.71 5.59
C ASP A 115 -8.29 -4.85 4.57
N TYR A 116 -7.19 -4.13 4.76
CA TYR A 116 -6.07 -4.06 3.82
C TYR A 116 -4.77 -4.54 4.43
N VAL A 117 -3.90 -5.07 3.60
CA VAL A 117 -2.48 -5.29 3.90
C VAL A 117 -1.68 -4.18 3.24
N VAL A 118 -0.85 -3.51 4.02
CA VAL A 118 -0.01 -2.42 3.56
C VAL A 118 1.42 -2.90 3.40
N ALA A 119 2.01 -2.60 2.24
CA ALA A 119 3.43 -2.79 1.98
C ALA A 119 4.05 -1.49 1.44
N HIS A 120 5.37 -1.43 1.40
CA HIS A 120 6.08 -0.24 0.96
C HIS A 120 7.35 -0.59 0.18
N SER A 121 7.75 0.35 -0.67
CA SER A 121 9.03 0.35 -1.38
C SER A 121 9.69 1.71 -1.20
N VAL A 122 10.96 1.73 -0.77
CA VAL A 122 11.70 2.99 -0.66
C VAL A 122 12.13 3.43 -2.06
N LEU A 123 11.72 4.62 -2.45
CA LEU A 123 12.02 5.18 -3.77
C LEU A 123 13.38 5.87 -3.77
N GLU A 124 13.57 6.84 -2.87
CA GLU A 124 14.80 7.62 -2.75
C GLU A 124 14.94 8.30 -1.38
N THR A 125 16.13 8.83 -1.11
CA THR A 125 16.37 9.75 0.01
C THR A 125 16.45 11.16 -0.54
N VAL A 126 15.60 12.05 -0.04
CA VAL A 126 15.55 13.48 -0.42
C VAL A 126 16.04 14.35 0.73
N VAL A 127 16.60 15.50 0.40
CA VAL A 127 16.99 16.53 1.39
C VAL A 127 15.96 17.65 1.31
N GLY A 128 15.31 17.94 2.43
CA GLY A 128 14.35 19.03 2.53
C GLY A 128 15.03 20.41 2.45
N GLU A 129 14.23 21.44 2.30
CA GLU A 129 14.71 22.84 2.28
C GLU A 129 15.42 23.26 3.58
N ASP A 130 15.05 22.62 4.69
CA ASP A 130 15.65 22.74 6.02
C ASP A 130 16.96 21.97 6.21
N GLY A 131 17.42 21.25 5.16
CA GLY A 131 18.58 20.37 5.19
C GLY A 131 18.31 19.00 5.87
N ALA A 132 17.10 18.74 6.34
CA ALA A 132 16.74 17.46 6.92
C ALA A 132 16.67 16.38 5.85
N LYS A 133 17.19 15.20 6.18
CA LYS A 133 17.06 14.03 5.30
C LYS A 133 15.67 13.40 5.49
N ASN A 134 15.01 13.12 4.38
CA ASN A 134 13.73 12.45 4.34
C ASN A 134 13.81 11.27 3.38
N ARG A 135 12.88 10.32 3.48
CA ARG A 135 12.71 9.23 2.53
C ARG A 135 11.39 9.39 1.77
N ARG A 136 11.43 9.31 0.47
CA ARG A 136 10.24 9.17 -0.37
C ARG A 136 9.95 7.68 -0.52
N VAL A 137 8.74 7.29 -0.19
CA VAL A 137 8.31 5.89 -0.07
C VAL A 137 7.02 5.70 -0.86
N LEU A 138 6.98 4.69 -1.71
CA LEU A 138 5.75 4.20 -2.31
C LEU A 138 5.06 3.28 -1.30
N VAL A 139 3.86 3.63 -0.89
CA VAL A 139 3.02 2.82 0.01
C VAL A 139 1.85 2.28 -0.80
N VAL A 140 1.59 0.99 -0.68
CA VAL A 140 0.52 0.31 -1.41
C VAL A 140 -0.33 -0.48 -0.43
N ALA A 141 -1.65 -0.34 -0.55
CA ALA A 141 -2.65 -1.06 0.23
C ALA A 141 -3.43 -2.00 -0.69
N VAL A 142 -3.47 -3.28 -0.33
CA VAL A 142 -4.14 -4.36 -1.06
C VAL A 142 -5.20 -5.00 -0.16
N PRO A 143 -6.45 -5.22 -0.65
CA PRO A 143 -7.48 -5.89 0.13
C PRO A 143 -7.01 -7.26 0.63
N GLN A 144 -7.22 -7.54 1.92
CA GLN A 144 -6.82 -8.80 2.57
C GLN A 144 -7.48 -10.01 1.90
N GLN A 145 -8.75 -9.89 1.55
CA GLN A 145 -9.50 -10.94 0.86
C GLN A 145 -8.91 -11.26 -0.51
N MET A 146 -8.41 -10.25 -1.25
CA MET A 146 -7.74 -10.47 -2.53
C MET A 146 -6.49 -11.32 -2.33
N LEU A 147 -5.62 -10.95 -1.40
CA LEU A 147 -4.40 -11.72 -1.11
C LEU A 147 -4.71 -13.16 -0.74
N GLN A 148 -5.78 -13.39 0.02
CA GLN A 148 -6.19 -14.73 0.43
C GLN A 148 -6.45 -15.64 -0.76
N THR A 149 -7.09 -15.15 -1.83
CA THR A 149 -7.39 -15.94 -3.02
C THR A 149 -6.12 -16.46 -3.71
N TYR A 150 -5.03 -15.69 -3.70
CA TYR A 150 -3.74 -16.12 -4.28
C TYR A 150 -3.04 -17.21 -3.45
N TYR A 151 -3.15 -17.15 -2.13
CA TYR A 151 -2.63 -18.24 -1.29
C TYR A 151 -3.42 -19.53 -1.49
N GLU A 152 -4.72 -19.44 -1.71
CA GLU A 152 -5.57 -20.59 -1.98
C GLU A 152 -5.23 -21.23 -3.33
N VAL A 153 -5.09 -20.42 -4.39
CA VAL A 153 -4.63 -20.88 -5.71
C VAL A 153 -3.25 -21.53 -5.64
N ALA A 154 -2.30 -20.90 -4.95
CA ALA A 154 -0.97 -21.47 -4.77
C ALA A 154 -1.03 -22.86 -4.11
N SER A 155 -1.90 -23.03 -3.13
CA SER A 155 -2.12 -24.33 -2.46
C SER A 155 -2.64 -25.38 -3.43
N VAL A 156 -3.63 -25.05 -4.26
CA VAL A 156 -4.21 -25.96 -5.29
C VAL A 156 -3.15 -26.28 -6.36
N ALA A 157 -2.38 -25.29 -6.80
CA ALA A 157 -1.31 -25.47 -7.79
C ALA A 157 -0.09 -26.22 -7.23
N GLY A 158 -0.01 -26.45 -5.92
CA GLY A 158 1.13 -27.08 -5.27
C GLY A 158 2.36 -26.17 -5.21
N LEU A 159 2.15 -24.86 -5.16
CA LEU A 159 3.19 -23.83 -5.13
C LEU A 159 3.41 -23.28 -3.71
N THR A 160 4.61 -22.78 -3.47
CA THR A 160 4.98 -22.10 -2.23
C THR A 160 5.11 -20.60 -2.51
N VAL A 161 4.24 -19.79 -1.93
CA VAL A 161 4.27 -18.33 -2.07
C VAL A 161 5.50 -17.77 -1.37
N GLN A 162 6.46 -17.28 -2.14
CA GLN A 162 7.63 -16.58 -1.63
C GLN A 162 7.32 -15.11 -1.33
N SER A 163 6.55 -14.51 -2.21
CA SER A 163 6.10 -13.12 -2.11
C SER A 163 4.86 -12.89 -2.97
N ILE A 164 4.18 -11.79 -2.72
CA ILE A 164 3.18 -11.22 -3.61
C ILE A 164 3.60 -9.77 -3.85
N ASP A 165 3.56 -9.32 -5.08
CA ASP A 165 3.94 -7.97 -5.47
C ASP A 165 2.80 -7.24 -6.18
N TYR A 166 2.88 -5.91 -6.25
CA TYR A 166 1.98 -5.05 -7.01
C TYR A 166 2.63 -4.73 -8.37
N ILE A 167 1.86 -4.81 -9.45
CA ILE A 167 2.35 -4.59 -10.82
C ILE A 167 3.11 -3.28 -10.99
N GLY A 168 2.65 -2.19 -10.38
CA GLY A 168 3.32 -0.90 -10.43
C GLY A 168 4.71 -0.90 -9.79
N ASN A 169 4.93 -1.66 -8.70
CA ASN A 169 6.27 -1.85 -8.14
C ASN A 169 7.09 -2.78 -9.02
N ALA A 170 6.52 -3.91 -9.43
CA ALA A 170 7.20 -4.89 -10.26
C ALA A 170 7.76 -4.24 -11.54
N MET A 171 6.93 -3.51 -12.26
CA MET A 171 7.37 -2.76 -13.44
C MET A 171 8.48 -1.76 -13.12
N LEU A 172 8.33 -0.98 -12.04
CA LEU A 172 9.32 -0.01 -11.64
C LEU A 172 10.70 -0.64 -11.40
N GLN A 173 10.75 -1.83 -10.78
CA GLN A 173 12.02 -2.51 -10.51
C GLN A 173 12.76 -2.88 -11.81
N LEU A 174 12.05 -3.29 -12.86
CA LEU A 174 12.66 -3.57 -14.15
C LEU A 174 12.99 -2.27 -14.89
N ILE A 175 12.06 -1.31 -14.96
CA ILE A 175 12.23 -0.03 -15.66
C ILE A 175 13.50 0.70 -15.20
N LYS A 176 13.79 0.71 -13.90
CA LYS A 176 15.02 1.29 -13.33
C LYS A 176 16.30 0.70 -13.94
N THR A 177 16.25 -0.50 -14.48
CA THR A 177 17.39 -1.13 -15.17
C THR A 177 17.42 -0.84 -16.66
N GLN A 178 16.35 -0.33 -17.23
CA GLN A 178 16.18 -0.04 -18.66
C GLN A 178 16.39 1.44 -18.99
N THR A 179 16.26 2.34 -18.04
CA THR A 179 16.38 3.79 -18.20
C THR A 179 17.76 4.29 -17.76
N ASN A 180 18.13 5.48 -18.20
CA ASN A 180 19.39 6.14 -17.86
C ASN A 180 19.16 7.45 -17.09
N ASP A 181 20.21 8.01 -16.51
CA ASP A 181 20.14 9.25 -15.72
C ASP A 181 20.06 10.53 -16.58
N ILE A 182 20.10 10.41 -17.90
CA ILE A 182 20.19 11.55 -18.83
C ILE A 182 18.80 12.11 -19.10
N SER A 183 17.87 11.25 -19.57
CA SER A 183 16.52 11.65 -19.98
C SER A 183 15.47 11.31 -18.92
N THR A 184 14.40 12.10 -18.88
CA THR A 184 13.18 11.74 -18.14
C THR A 184 12.29 10.96 -19.08
N THR A 185 11.99 9.72 -18.69
CA THR A 185 11.25 8.76 -19.48
C THR A 185 9.91 8.45 -18.84
N MET A 186 8.84 8.42 -19.62
CA MET A 186 7.56 7.88 -19.19
C MET A 186 7.37 6.48 -19.75
N VAL A 187 7.08 5.51 -18.89
CA VAL A 187 6.71 4.15 -19.28
C VAL A 187 5.23 3.94 -19.03
N VAL A 188 4.51 3.60 -20.08
CA VAL A 188 3.06 3.43 -20.14
C VAL A 188 2.78 1.94 -20.30
N GLU A 189 2.26 1.31 -19.26
CA GLU A 189 1.78 -0.06 -19.31
C GLU A 189 0.29 -0.03 -19.63
N ILE A 190 -0.07 -0.50 -20.81
CA ILE A 190 -1.44 -0.52 -21.30
C ILE A 190 -2.00 -1.93 -21.11
N GLY A 191 -2.70 -2.12 -20.00
CA GLY A 191 -3.39 -3.39 -19.73
C GLY A 191 -4.82 -3.42 -20.30
N GLY A 192 -5.56 -4.48 -19.99
CA GLY A 192 -6.96 -4.65 -20.44
C GLY A 192 -7.88 -3.57 -19.89
N GLU A 193 -7.94 -3.42 -18.57
CA GLU A 193 -8.88 -2.52 -17.86
C GLU A 193 -8.26 -1.22 -17.38
N SER A 194 -6.94 -1.20 -17.18
CA SER A 194 -6.24 -0.05 -16.64
C SER A 194 -4.89 0.17 -17.30
N THR A 195 -4.39 1.39 -17.21
CA THR A 195 -3.07 1.77 -17.69
C THR A 195 -2.26 2.36 -16.56
N VAL A 196 -1.04 1.84 -16.33
CA VAL A 196 -0.11 2.34 -15.33
C VAL A 196 0.95 3.22 -15.99
N LEU A 197 1.14 4.42 -15.44
CA LEU A 197 2.10 5.41 -15.90
C LEU A 197 3.23 5.53 -14.88
N ASN A 198 4.46 5.32 -15.31
CA ASN A 198 5.66 5.54 -14.51
C ASN A 198 6.54 6.59 -15.18
N ILE A 199 6.75 7.72 -14.53
CA ILE A 199 7.73 8.74 -14.98
C ILE A 199 8.99 8.53 -14.16
N VAL A 200 10.10 8.26 -14.83
CA VAL A 200 11.37 7.88 -14.19
C VAL A 200 12.54 8.70 -14.79
N LYS A 201 13.59 8.87 -13.98
CA LYS A 201 14.89 9.34 -14.43
C LYS A 201 15.96 8.49 -13.76
N GLY A 202 16.68 7.70 -14.54
CA GLY A 202 17.58 6.69 -14.00
C GLY A 202 16.85 5.69 -13.11
N ASP A 203 17.32 5.54 -11.88
CA ASP A 203 16.74 4.67 -10.87
C ASP A 203 15.64 5.34 -10.00
N THR A 204 15.32 6.61 -10.29
CA THR A 204 14.38 7.41 -9.51
C THR A 204 13.00 7.44 -10.16
N LEU A 205 11.98 6.99 -9.42
CA LEU A 205 10.59 7.22 -9.79
C LEU A 205 10.20 8.67 -9.45
N LEU A 206 9.78 9.42 -10.45
CA LEU A 206 9.35 10.82 -10.31
C LEU A 206 7.83 10.93 -10.09
N LEU A 207 7.06 10.09 -10.77
CA LEU A 207 5.60 10.02 -10.63
C LEU A 207 5.09 8.65 -11.06
N GLN A 208 4.14 8.09 -10.31
CA GLN A 208 3.33 6.94 -10.74
C GLN A 208 1.85 7.30 -10.69
N ARG A 209 1.08 6.91 -11.72
CA ARG A 209 -0.37 7.07 -11.80
C ARG A 209 -0.99 5.87 -12.49
N THR A 210 -2.20 5.53 -12.07
CA THR A 210 -3.05 4.55 -12.75
C THR A 210 -4.24 5.27 -13.37
N VAL A 211 -4.49 5.03 -14.64
CA VAL A 211 -5.68 5.47 -15.36
C VAL A 211 -6.61 4.25 -15.43
N PRO A 212 -7.86 4.33 -14.92
CA PRO A 212 -8.81 3.20 -14.95
C PRO A 212 -9.42 3.08 -16.37
N TYR A 213 -8.60 2.83 -17.35
CA TYR A 213 -8.93 2.64 -18.76
C TYR A 213 -7.78 1.92 -19.44
N GLY A 214 -8.11 0.88 -20.19
CA GLY A 214 -7.16 0.06 -20.95
C GLY A 214 -7.68 -0.28 -22.34
N ILE A 215 -7.16 -1.35 -22.94
CA ILE A 215 -7.51 -1.72 -24.31
C ILE A 215 -8.88 -2.38 -24.45
N ASN A 216 -9.53 -2.83 -23.37
CA ASN A 216 -10.82 -3.52 -23.47
C ASN A 216 -11.89 -2.68 -24.19
N ALA A 217 -11.86 -1.35 -24.03
CA ALA A 217 -12.74 -0.45 -24.76
C ALA A 217 -12.45 -0.44 -26.28
N VAL A 218 -11.18 -0.55 -26.67
CA VAL A 218 -10.78 -0.63 -28.09
C VAL A 218 -11.13 -2.01 -28.66
N VAL A 219 -10.89 -3.06 -27.89
CA VAL A 219 -11.27 -4.44 -28.25
C VAL A 219 -12.79 -4.53 -28.47
N ALA A 220 -13.58 -3.91 -27.57
CA ALA A 220 -15.05 -3.89 -27.72
C ALA A 220 -15.49 -3.19 -29.01
N GLU A 221 -14.85 -2.10 -29.41
CA GLU A 221 -15.13 -1.40 -30.68
C GLU A 221 -14.82 -2.29 -31.89
N VAL A 222 -13.72 -3.07 -31.83
CA VAL A 222 -13.41 -4.04 -32.90
C VAL A 222 -14.41 -5.19 -32.91
N MET A 223 -14.79 -5.72 -31.73
CA MET A 223 -15.82 -6.78 -31.62
C MET A 223 -17.14 -6.35 -32.27
N GLU A 224 -17.59 -5.12 -31.98
CA GLU A 224 -18.81 -4.58 -32.54
C GLU A 224 -18.69 -4.35 -34.06
N SER A 225 -17.58 -3.71 -34.50
CA SER A 225 -17.42 -3.36 -35.91
C SER A 225 -17.13 -4.55 -36.83
N LYS A 226 -16.55 -5.65 -36.29
CA LYS A 226 -16.17 -6.84 -37.07
C LYS A 226 -17.00 -8.10 -36.75
N GLU A 227 -17.88 -8.02 -35.75
CA GLU A 227 -18.72 -9.15 -35.29
C GLU A 227 -17.88 -10.39 -34.88
N VAL A 228 -16.78 -10.14 -34.14
CA VAL A 228 -15.86 -11.19 -33.67
C VAL A 228 -15.79 -11.22 -32.13
N ASP A 229 -15.24 -12.30 -31.58
CA ASP A 229 -14.96 -12.40 -30.14
C ASP A 229 -13.73 -11.55 -29.73
N ALA A 230 -13.54 -11.38 -28.43
CA ALA A 230 -12.49 -10.52 -27.88
C ALA A 230 -11.06 -11.01 -28.23
N ALA A 231 -10.82 -12.31 -28.22
CA ALA A 231 -9.51 -12.88 -28.55
C ALA A 231 -9.16 -12.66 -30.02
N THR A 232 -10.12 -12.85 -30.90
CA THR A 232 -10.00 -12.55 -32.34
C THR A 232 -9.78 -11.05 -32.57
N ALA A 233 -10.54 -10.18 -31.89
CA ALA A 233 -10.42 -8.73 -32.00
C ALA A 233 -9.02 -8.25 -31.57
N LEU A 234 -8.49 -8.75 -30.46
CA LEU A 234 -7.15 -8.45 -29.99
C LEU A 234 -6.07 -8.93 -30.98
N THR A 235 -6.23 -10.15 -31.52
CA THR A 235 -5.33 -10.68 -32.55
C THR A 235 -5.34 -9.79 -33.80
N MET A 236 -6.49 -9.34 -34.27
CA MET A 236 -6.61 -8.42 -35.40
C MET A 236 -5.91 -7.08 -35.11
N LEU A 237 -6.09 -6.51 -33.94
CA LEU A 237 -5.41 -5.27 -33.54
C LEU A 237 -3.88 -5.40 -33.56
N GLN A 238 -3.35 -6.59 -33.22
CA GLN A 238 -1.91 -6.85 -33.19
C GLN A 238 -1.33 -7.21 -34.57
N THR A 239 -2.10 -7.86 -35.44
CA THR A 239 -1.64 -8.31 -36.77
C THR A 239 -1.94 -7.32 -37.87
N ASP A 240 -3.09 -6.67 -37.83
CA ASP A 240 -3.57 -5.77 -38.84
C ASP A 240 -3.43 -4.30 -38.40
N ARG A 241 -3.19 -3.41 -39.35
CA ARG A 241 -3.15 -1.98 -39.05
C ARG A 241 -4.57 -1.43 -39.03
N MET A 242 -5.26 -1.57 -37.89
CA MET A 242 -6.64 -1.15 -37.69
C MET A 242 -6.80 0.28 -37.14
N ILE A 243 -5.70 0.91 -36.71
CA ILE A 243 -5.70 2.25 -36.15
C ILE A 243 -4.88 3.19 -37.02
N THR A 244 -5.26 4.47 -37.01
CA THR A 244 -4.54 5.59 -37.63
C THR A 244 -3.84 6.45 -36.58
N VAL A 245 -3.51 7.68 -36.91
CA VAL A 245 -2.93 8.66 -35.97
C VAL A 245 -3.91 9.77 -35.61
N ASP A 246 -5.09 9.79 -36.21
CA ASP A 246 -6.16 10.75 -35.96
C ASP A 246 -7.37 10.05 -35.36
N PHE A 247 -7.85 10.57 -34.22
CA PHE A 247 -9.00 10.02 -33.51
C PHE A 247 -10.33 10.13 -34.29
N ASP A 248 -10.42 11.03 -35.25
CA ASP A 248 -11.63 11.28 -36.03
C ASP A 248 -11.70 10.46 -37.32
N ASP A 249 -10.62 9.73 -37.65
CA ASP A 249 -10.57 8.91 -38.86
C ASP A 249 -11.52 7.69 -38.78
N ASP A 250 -11.56 7.05 -37.61
CA ASP A 250 -12.37 5.84 -37.41
C ASP A 250 -12.70 5.61 -35.90
N PRO A 251 -13.78 4.87 -35.55
CA PRO A 251 -14.18 4.63 -34.18
C PRO A 251 -13.15 3.85 -33.36
N ILE A 252 -12.41 2.92 -33.97
CA ILE A 252 -11.40 2.09 -33.26
C ILE A 252 -10.26 2.98 -32.78
N THR A 253 -9.75 3.88 -33.64
CA THR A 253 -8.76 4.90 -33.23
C THR A 253 -9.35 5.86 -32.21
N GLY A 254 -10.61 6.27 -32.41
CA GLY A 254 -11.36 7.13 -31.50
C GLY A 254 -11.47 6.61 -30.08
N ALA A 255 -11.53 5.28 -29.89
CA ALA A 255 -11.60 4.65 -28.59
C ALA A 255 -10.34 4.94 -27.72
N PHE A 256 -9.19 5.21 -28.31
CA PHE A 256 -7.98 5.62 -27.58
C PHE A 256 -8.02 7.05 -27.04
N ARG A 257 -8.94 7.90 -27.53
CA ARG A 257 -9.00 9.33 -27.18
C ARG A 257 -9.03 9.57 -25.67
N TYR A 258 -9.86 8.80 -24.96
CA TYR A 258 -9.97 8.95 -23.51
C TYR A 258 -8.67 8.62 -22.78
N LEU A 259 -8.03 7.51 -23.15
CA LEU A 259 -6.75 7.09 -22.58
C LEU A 259 -5.67 8.14 -22.82
N ILE A 260 -5.45 8.52 -24.08
CA ILE A 260 -4.37 9.42 -24.47
C ILE A 260 -4.56 10.81 -23.86
N ASN A 261 -5.80 11.30 -23.79
CA ASN A 261 -6.10 12.57 -23.12
C ASN A 261 -5.80 12.54 -21.63
N ASN A 262 -6.06 11.42 -20.94
CA ASN A 262 -5.70 11.28 -19.54
C ASN A 262 -4.18 11.21 -19.35
N ILE A 263 -3.47 10.52 -20.23
CA ILE A 263 -1.99 10.50 -20.23
C ILE A 263 -1.47 11.92 -20.42
N GLY A 264 -2.00 12.68 -21.38
CA GLY A 264 -1.65 14.09 -21.62
C GLY A 264 -1.83 14.96 -20.36
N ARG A 265 -2.95 14.80 -19.64
CA ARG A 265 -3.18 15.52 -18.37
C ARG A 265 -2.15 15.17 -17.31
N VAL A 266 -1.72 13.89 -17.23
CA VAL A 266 -0.66 13.48 -16.29
C VAL A 266 0.67 14.09 -16.69
N MET A 267 0.99 14.16 -17.98
CA MET A 267 2.19 14.83 -18.50
C MET A 267 2.18 16.33 -18.18
N ASP A 268 1.07 17.01 -18.41
CA ASP A 268 0.90 18.45 -18.10
C ASP A 268 1.04 18.71 -16.59
N TYR A 269 0.40 17.87 -15.75
CA TYR A 269 0.53 17.95 -14.31
C TYR A 269 1.97 17.78 -13.85
N TYR A 270 2.68 16.79 -14.41
CA TYR A 270 4.09 16.56 -14.10
C TYR A 270 4.96 17.73 -14.58
N GLY A 271 4.79 18.16 -15.84
CA GLY A 271 5.56 19.23 -16.45
C GLY A 271 5.42 20.57 -15.73
N SER A 272 4.20 20.91 -15.27
CA SER A 272 3.95 22.13 -14.51
C SER A 272 4.72 22.20 -13.18
N ARG A 273 5.08 21.06 -12.60
CA ARG A 273 5.81 20.95 -11.33
C ARG A 273 7.29 20.68 -11.48
N ASN A 274 7.70 20.21 -12.66
CA ASN A 274 9.08 19.83 -12.96
C ASN A 274 9.53 20.43 -14.31
N PRO A 275 9.53 21.76 -14.47
CA PRO A 275 9.84 22.39 -15.75
C PRO A 275 11.28 22.14 -16.23
N ASP A 276 12.18 21.83 -15.30
CA ASP A 276 13.59 21.49 -15.53
C ASP A 276 13.82 20.01 -15.89
N LYS A 277 12.78 19.19 -15.87
CA LYS A 277 12.83 17.75 -16.15
C LYS A 277 11.70 17.32 -17.10
N PRO A 278 11.65 17.86 -18.32
CA PRO A 278 10.60 17.50 -19.28
C PRO A 278 10.65 16.01 -19.63
N ILE A 279 9.50 15.43 -19.94
CA ILE A 279 9.43 14.05 -20.47
C ILE A 279 9.97 14.08 -21.90
N GLU A 280 11.02 13.32 -22.16
CA GLU A 280 11.72 13.29 -23.46
C GLU A 280 11.33 12.05 -24.28
N ASP A 281 11.07 10.92 -23.62
CA ASP A 281 10.74 9.65 -24.24
C ASP A 281 9.53 9.00 -23.57
N VAL A 282 8.72 8.31 -24.39
CA VAL A 282 7.63 7.44 -23.93
C VAL A 282 7.89 6.01 -24.41
N TYR A 283 7.85 5.06 -23.50
CA TYR A 283 7.88 3.64 -23.83
C TYR A 283 6.54 2.99 -23.51
N LEU A 284 6.02 2.22 -24.46
CA LEU A 284 4.79 1.47 -24.33
C LEU A 284 5.09 0.01 -23.98
N THR A 285 4.33 -0.54 -23.05
CA THR A 285 4.39 -1.94 -22.63
C THR A 285 3.00 -2.45 -22.27
N GLY A 286 2.88 -3.72 -21.92
CA GLY A 286 1.59 -4.37 -21.69
C GLY A 286 0.90 -4.80 -22.99
N ASP A 287 -0.29 -5.40 -22.86
CA ASP A 287 -1.02 -6.00 -23.97
C ASP A 287 -1.33 -5.00 -25.10
N GLY A 288 -1.63 -3.76 -24.73
CA GLY A 288 -1.93 -2.69 -25.69
C GLY A 288 -0.72 -2.21 -26.49
N ALA A 289 0.49 -2.43 -26.02
CA ALA A 289 1.69 -1.93 -26.69
C ALA A 289 1.98 -2.63 -28.03
N LEU A 290 1.44 -3.84 -28.21
CA LEU A 290 1.62 -4.61 -29.46
C LEU A 290 0.54 -4.32 -30.52
N ILE A 291 -0.41 -3.44 -30.23
CA ILE A 291 -1.38 -2.98 -31.23
C ILE A 291 -0.61 -2.26 -32.34
N ARG A 292 -0.83 -2.72 -33.57
CA ARG A 292 -0.04 -2.26 -34.71
C ARG A 292 -0.30 -0.80 -35.08
N GLY A 293 0.71 0.04 -34.86
CA GLY A 293 0.66 1.48 -35.11
C GLY A 293 0.38 2.33 -33.86
N ILE A 294 0.30 1.70 -32.67
CA ILE A 294 0.03 2.39 -31.40
C ILE A 294 1.13 3.42 -31.08
N ASP A 295 2.39 3.08 -31.35
CA ASP A 295 3.54 3.97 -31.17
C ASP A 295 3.41 5.25 -31.99
N GLY A 296 2.94 5.13 -33.23
CA GLY A 296 2.67 6.25 -34.12
C GLY A 296 1.54 7.15 -33.62
N LEU A 297 0.43 6.55 -33.16
CA LEU A 297 -0.70 7.26 -32.57
C LEU A 297 -0.27 8.05 -31.33
N PHE A 298 0.40 7.38 -30.37
CA PHE A 298 0.88 8.04 -29.15
C PHE A 298 1.89 9.15 -29.44
N LYS A 299 2.85 8.91 -30.36
CA LYS A 299 3.85 9.91 -30.77
C LYS A 299 3.20 11.18 -31.31
N ILE A 300 2.20 11.06 -32.16
CA ILE A 300 1.51 12.21 -32.76
C ILE A 300 0.65 12.93 -31.71
N GLN A 301 -0.15 12.18 -30.97
CA GLN A 301 -1.14 12.76 -30.05
C GLN A 301 -0.50 13.36 -28.79
N LEU A 302 0.60 12.79 -28.28
CA LEU A 302 1.33 13.31 -27.11
C LEU A 302 2.47 14.25 -27.49
N ASN A 303 2.82 14.35 -28.78
CA ASN A 303 3.94 15.12 -29.28
C ASN A 303 5.28 14.80 -28.59
N VAL A 304 5.52 13.53 -28.27
CA VAL A 304 6.74 13.03 -27.64
C VAL A 304 7.22 11.76 -28.37
N ALA A 305 8.53 11.56 -28.43
CA ALA A 305 9.12 10.35 -29.00
C ALA A 305 8.57 9.11 -28.27
N THR A 306 7.92 8.22 -29.03
CA THR A 306 7.26 7.02 -28.46
C THR A 306 7.76 5.76 -29.14
N LYS A 307 8.03 4.73 -28.35
CA LYS A 307 8.50 3.41 -28.80
C LYS A 307 7.88 2.31 -27.96
N VAL A 308 7.78 1.12 -28.54
CA VAL A 308 7.43 -0.10 -27.79
C VAL A 308 8.67 -0.63 -27.09
N MET A 309 8.52 -1.10 -25.85
CA MET A 309 9.60 -1.71 -25.05
C MET A 309 9.69 -3.22 -25.36
N ASP A 310 10.00 -3.57 -26.58
CA ASP A 310 10.08 -4.95 -27.09
C ASP A 310 11.46 -5.62 -26.92
N SER A 311 12.41 -4.87 -26.41
CA SER A 311 13.77 -5.33 -26.12
C SER A 311 14.22 -4.84 -24.74
N LEU A 312 14.86 -5.72 -23.95
CA LEU A 312 15.25 -5.43 -22.58
C LEU A 312 16.78 -5.51 -22.42
N TYR A 313 17.37 -4.43 -21.92
CA TYR A 313 18.78 -4.38 -21.59
C TYR A 313 19.08 -5.31 -20.39
N ASN A 314 20.19 -6.05 -20.48
CA ASN A 314 20.68 -6.93 -19.41
C ASN A 314 19.71 -8.06 -18.98
N VAL A 315 18.77 -8.42 -19.86
CA VAL A 315 17.88 -9.58 -19.70
C VAL A 315 18.23 -10.58 -20.79
N LYS A 316 18.53 -11.81 -20.40
CA LYS A 316 18.86 -12.91 -21.33
C LYS A 316 17.77 -13.98 -21.24
N PHE A 317 17.27 -14.35 -22.39
CA PHE A 317 16.35 -15.48 -22.55
C PHE A 317 17.11 -16.76 -22.84
N ASP A 318 16.62 -17.89 -22.34
CA ASP A 318 17.09 -19.21 -22.74
C ASP A 318 16.83 -19.42 -24.26
N ASP A 319 17.76 -20.05 -24.95
CA ASP A 319 17.69 -20.25 -26.41
C ASP A 319 16.43 -21.04 -26.85
N LYS A 320 15.74 -21.73 -25.92
CA LYS A 320 14.50 -22.46 -26.18
C LYS A 320 13.28 -21.57 -26.23
N ILE A 321 13.36 -20.34 -25.71
CA ILE A 321 12.25 -19.41 -25.63
C ILE A 321 12.14 -18.65 -26.96
N ASN A 322 11.03 -18.85 -27.64
CA ASN A 322 10.72 -18.08 -28.84
C ASN A 322 10.23 -16.68 -28.44
N THR A 323 11.09 -15.67 -28.51
CA THR A 323 10.78 -14.28 -28.14
C THR A 323 9.81 -13.58 -29.11
N GLN A 324 9.46 -14.19 -30.22
CA GLN A 324 8.37 -13.69 -31.08
C GLN A 324 7.00 -14.07 -30.49
N ILE A 325 6.89 -15.22 -29.83
CA ILE A 325 5.68 -15.66 -29.13
C ILE A 325 5.65 -15.06 -27.73
N TYR A 326 6.76 -15.17 -27.00
CA TYR A 326 6.93 -14.61 -25.65
C TYR A 326 7.63 -13.25 -25.72
N ASN A 327 6.95 -12.27 -26.31
CA ASN A 327 7.51 -10.93 -26.46
C ASN A 327 7.82 -10.34 -25.07
N PRO A 328 9.01 -9.73 -24.88
CA PRO A 328 9.39 -9.07 -23.63
C PRO A 328 8.35 -8.11 -23.06
N VAL A 329 7.55 -7.46 -23.91
CA VAL A 329 6.46 -6.56 -23.53
C VAL A 329 5.50 -7.16 -22.54
N TYR A 330 5.15 -8.45 -22.68
CA TYR A 330 4.27 -9.18 -21.76
C TYR A 330 4.92 -9.58 -20.44
N LEU A 331 6.27 -9.55 -20.39
CA LEU A 331 7.02 -10.14 -19.29
C LEU A 331 7.59 -9.12 -18.32
N ILE A 332 7.40 -7.82 -18.58
CA ILE A 332 8.02 -6.73 -17.81
C ILE A 332 7.63 -6.80 -16.34
N GLY A 333 6.34 -6.89 -16.04
CA GLY A 333 5.83 -7.04 -14.68
C GLY A 333 6.36 -8.29 -13.99
N SER A 334 6.27 -9.43 -14.68
CA SER A 334 6.75 -10.72 -14.17
C SER A 334 8.25 -10.73 -13.88
N ILE A 335 9.08 -10.17 -14.77
CA ILE A 335 10.53 -10.08 -14.57
C ILE A 335 10.86 -9.16 -13.39
N GLY A 336 10.20 -8.01 -13.33
CA GLY A 336 10.44 -7.00 -12.30
C GLY A 336 10.05 -7.48 -10.89
N ALA A 337 8.95 -8.22 -10.77
CA ALA A 337 8.52 -8.81 -9.50
C ALA A 337 9.57 -9.73 -8.88
N ALA A 338 10.37 -10.40 -9.69
CA ALA A 338 11.46 -11.24 -9.20
C ALA A 338 12.67 -10.44 -8.69
N MET A 339 12.80 -9.15 -9.00
CA MET A 339 13.95 -8.32 -8.61
C MET A 339 13.86 -7.84 -7.17
N ALA A 340 12.75 -7.19 -6.81
CA ALA A 340 12.52 -6.65 -5.47
C ALA A 340 11.01 -6.52 -5.17
N PRO A 341 10.32 -7.63 -4.87
CA PRO A 341 8.90 -7.59 -4.56
C PRO A 341 8.63 -6.86 -3.23
N MET A 342 7.53 -6.14 -3.14
CA MET A 342 7.08 -5.44 -1.92
C MET A 342 6.79 -6.38 -0.75
N GLY A 343 6.36 -7.62 -1.04
CA GLY A 343 6.19 -8.65 -0.03
C GLY A 343 4.90 -8.53 0.76
N PHE A 344 3.75 -8.46 0.09
CA PHE A 344 2.46 -8.54 0.77
C PHE A 344 2.28 -9.91 1.41
N LEU A 345 2.18 -9.92 2.73
CA LEU A 345 2.01 -11.14 3.53
C LEU A 345 0.80 -10.99 4.45
N LEU A 346 -0.09 -11.98 4.43
CA LEU A 346 -1.14 -12.09 5.45
C LEU A 346 -0.51 -12.33 6.83
N LYS A 347 -1.13 -11.79 7.89
CA LYS A 347 -0.62 -11.91 9.27
C LYS A 347 -0.32 -13.37 9.66
N GLU A 348 -1.17 -14.31 9.28
CA GLU A 348 -0.97 -15.74 9.51
C GLU A 348 0.24 -16.32 8.76
N GLN A 349 0.47 -15.87 7.54
CA GLN A 349 1.61 -16.31 6.72
C GLN A 349 2.92 -15.69 7.21
N ALA A 350 2.88 -14.46 7.67
CA ALA A 350 4.02 -13.79 8.31
C ALA A 350 4.46 -14.54 9.58
N ALA A 351 3.51 -14.99 10.40
CA ALA A 351 3.77 -15.79 11.58
C ALA A 351 4.38 -17.16 11.23
N LYS A 352 3.86 -17.86 10.21
CA LYS A 352 4.43 -19.13 9.73
C LYS A 352 5.85 -18.96 9.18
N LYS A 353 6.12 -17.90 8.43
CA LYS A 353 7.45 -17.61 7.88
C LYS A 353 8.46 -17.29 8.99
N ALA A 354 8.05 -16.57 10.03
CA ALA A 354 8.87 -16.30 11.21
C ALA A 354 9.22 -17.58 11.98
N SER A 355 8.25 -18.49 12.15
CA SER A 355 8.46 -19.78 12.84
C SER A 355 9.37 -20.72 12.03
N GLN A 356 9.25 -20.76 10.70
CA GLN A 356 10.13 -21.58 9.83
C GLN A 356 11.58 -21.07 9.84
N GLY A 357 11.79 -19.75 9.92
CA GLY A 357 13.14 -19.18 10.08
C GLY A 357 13.78 -19.59 11.39
N ALA A 358 13.03 -19.60 12.49
CA ALA A 358 13.50 -20.05 13.80
C ALA A 358 13.83 -21.56 13.78
N THR A 359 12.98 -22.37 13.14
CA THR A 359 13.21 -23.83 13.01
C THR A 359 14.43 -24.15 12.18
N ALA A 360 14.69 -23.43 11.09
CA ALA A 360 15.88 -23.62 10.26
C ALA A 360 17.17 -23.27 11.03
N ILE A 361 17.18 -22.20 11.80
CA ILE A 361 18.30 -21.85 12.69
C ILE A 361 18.49 -22.93 13.76
N PHE A 362 17.40 -23.45 14.33
CA PHE A 362 17.45 -24.51 15.33
C PHE A 362 18.01 -25.81 14.75
N VAL A 363 17.63 -26.17 13.51
CA VAL A 363 18.15 -27.35 12.79
C VAL A 363 19.63 -27.17 12.47
N VAL A 364 20.08 -25.99 12.04
CA VAL A 364 21.50 -25.70 11.78
C VAL A 364 22.33 -25.79 13.07
N ILE A 365 21.81 -25.26 14.19
CA ILE A 365 22.46 -25.38 15.50
C ILE A 365 22.50 -26.86 15.95
N LEU A 366 21.44 -27.60 15.69
CA LEU A 366 21.35 -29.02 16.03
C LEU A 366 22.35 -29.87 15.19
N VAL A 367 22.45 -29.58 13.89
CA VAL A 367 23.40 -30.24 12.99
C VAL A 367 24.85 -29.90 13.36
N LEU A 368 25.14 -28.62 13.68
CA LEU A 368 26.45 -28.21 14.18
C LEU A 368 26.78 -28.86 15.54
N ALA A 369 25.79 -29.04 16.41
CA ALA A 369 25.95 -29.77 17.68
C ALA A 369 26.23 -31.27 17.45
N ILE A 370 25.62 -31.91 16.45
CA ILE A 370 25.84 -33.32 16.09
C ILE A 370 27.21 -33.53 15.45
N ILE A 371 27.67 -32.62 14.59
CA ILE A 371 29.01 -32.68 13.96
C ILE A 371 30.12 -32.43 14.98
N GLY A 372 29.88 -31.57 16.01
CA GLY A 372 30.84 -31.32 17.09
C GLY A 372 31.01 -32.49 18.09
N THR A 373 30.08 -33.44 18.12
CA THR A 373 30.11 -34.59 19.05
C THR A 373 30.89 -35.81 18.53
N GLY A 374 31.33 -35.79 17.25
CA GLY A 374 32.07 -36.90 16.64
C GLY A 374 33.57 -37.02 17.00
N THR A 375 34.18 -36.00 17.64
CA THR A 375 35.64 -35.98 17.86
C THR A 375 36.09 -35.88 19.32
N GLY A 376 35.20 -36.10 20.30
CA GLY A 376 35.52 -35.80 21.70
C GLY A 376 35.10 -36.83 22.77
N CYS A 377 35.15 -38.14 22.48
CA CYS A 377 34.71 -39.17 23.43
C CYS A 377 35.63 -39.38 24.66
N GLY A 378 36.69 -38.59 24.83
CA GLY A 378 37.66 -38.71 25.93
C GLY A 378 37.50 -37.70 27.08
N ILE A 379 36.86 -36.56 26.88
CA ILE A 379 36.75 -35.46 27.86
C ILE A 379 35.34 -35.36 28.46
N ALA A 380 34.39 -36.15 27.97
CA ALA A 380 32.96 -36.01 28.23
C ALA A 380 32.48 -36.43 29.63
N LEU A 381 33.28 -37.14 30.43
CA LEU A 381 32.83 -37.58 31.75
C LEU A 381 32.98 -36.52 32.85
N VAL A 382 33.94 -35.62 32.75
CA VAL A 382 34.14 -34.49 33.72
C VAL A 382 33.25 -33.29 33.32
N ALA A 383 33.08 -33.02 32.02
CA ALA A 383 32.20 -31.96 31.54
C ALA A 383 30.70 -32.25 31.80
N LYS A 384 30.30 -33.53 31.85
CA LYS A 384 28.90 -33.93 32.08
C LYS A 384 28.39 -33.57 33.48
N GLN A 385 29.26 -33.57 34.48
CA GLN A 385 28.85 -33.14 35.86
C GLN A 385 28.82 -31.60 35.97
N ALA A 386 29.72 -30.88 35.37
CA ALA A 386 29.73 -29.40 35.33
C ALA A 386 28.55 -28.87 34.47
N ALA A 387 28.24 -29.52 33.34
CA ALA A 387 27.14 -29.13 32.49
C ALA A 387 25.77 -29.40 33.14
N LYS A 388 25.62 -30.45 33.97
CA LYS A 388 24.38 -30.68 34.73
C LYS A 388 24.15 -29.59 35.78
N ALA A 389 25.17 -29.17 36.48
CA ALA A 389 25.07 -28.09 37.49
C ALA A 389 24.78 -26.74 36.83
N GLY A 390 25.46 -26.44 35.70
CA GLY A 390 25.22 -25.23 34.91
C GLY A 390 23.80 -25.20 34.30
N LYS A 391 23.32 -26.35 33.77
CA LYS A 391 21.96 -26.44 33.20
C LYS A 391 20.87 -26.24 34.27
N GLN A 392 21.08 -26.74 35.49
CA GLN A 392 20.14 -26.52 36.60
C GLN A 392 20.17 -25.08 37.11
N ALA A 393 21.33 -24.42 37.09
CA ALA A 393 21.44 -23.00 37.45
C ALA A 393 20.78 -22.09 36.40
N VAL A 394 21.06 -22.34 35.11
CA VAL A 394 20.43 -21.59 34.02
C VAL A 394 18.93 -21.85 33.95
N GLN A 395 18.49 -23.08 34.18
CA GLN A 395 17.05 -23.39 34.20
C GLN A 395 16.34 -22.67 35.37
N ARG A 396 16.96 -22.60 36.55
CA ARG A 396 16.42 -21.82 37.68
C ARG A 396 16.34 -20.32 37.35
N GLN A 397 17.38 -19.78 36.67
CA GLN A 397 17.36 -18.38 36.25
C GLN A 397 16.28 -18.13 35.18
N ILE A 398 16.05 -19.08 34.27
CA ILE A 398 14.97 -18.99 33.27
C ILE A 398 13.61 -19.08 33.94
N ASP A 399 13.45 -20.00 34.93
CA ASP A 399 12.19 -20.16 35.64
C ASP A 399 11.89 -18.90 36.51
N GLU A 400 12.91 -18.31 37.15
CA GLU A 400 12.79 -17.06 37.92
C GLU A 400 12.46 -15.84 36.99
N ILE A 401 13.03 -15.79 35.78
CA ILE A 401 12.74 -14.73 34.82
C ILE A 401 11.33 -14.89 34.23
N LYS A 402 10.88 -16.13 34.06
CA LYS A 402 9.55 -16.41 33.51
C LYS A 402 8.44 -15.92 34.43
N ASP A 403 8.60 -16.14 35.75
CA ASP A 403 7.65 -15.61 36.72
C ASP A 403 7.62 -14.07 36.73
N ILE A 404 8.79 -13.43 36.50
CA ILE A 404 8.89 -11.97 36.40
C ILE A 404 8.28 -11.47 35.08
N GLU A 405 8.48 -12.21 33.98
CA GLU A 405 7.91 -11.88 32.68
C GLU A 405 6.38 -11.98 32.70
N ASP A 406 5.83 -13.04 33.36
CA ASP A 406 4.40 -13.19 33.53
C ASP A 406 3.80 -12.06 34.40
N ILE A 407 4.45 -11.70 35.50
CA ILE A 407 4.03 -10.56 36.35
C ILE A 407 4.15 -9.23 35.59
N TYR A 408 5.21 -9.04 34.80
CA TYR A 408 5.38 -7.85 34.01
C TYR A 408 4.34 -7.71 32.90
N ASN A 409 3.99 -8.81 32.24
CA ASN A 409 2.93 -8.84 31.23
C ASN A 409 1.55 -8.58 31.87
N GLU A 410 1.27 -9.16 33.04
CA GLU A 410 0.05 -8.88 33.81
C GLU A 410 -0.02 -7.41 34.25
N TYR A 411 1.12 -6.82 34.65
CA TYR A 411 1.21 -5.40 34.98
C TYR A 411 0.93 -4.52 33.74
N LEU A 412 1.54 -4.83 32.59
CA LEU A 412 1.33 -4.07 31.35
C LEU A 412 -0.15 -4.17 30.88
N GLN A 413 -0.75 -5.35 30.99
CA GLN A 413 -2.14 -5.51 30.66
C GLN A 413 -3.06 -4.72 31.60
N SER A 414 -2.80 -4.77 32.90
CA SER A 414 -3.56 -4.01 33.91
C SER A 414 -3.38 -2.51 33.72
N GLN A 415 -2.17 -2.07 33.33
CA GLN A 415 -1.91 -0.67 33.03
C GLN A 415 -2.62 -0.20 31.76
N ALA A 416 -2.68 -1.05 30.72
CA ALA A 416 -3.44 -0.74 29.50
C ALA A 416 -4.95 -0.66 29.81
N GLU A 417 -5.51 -1.62 30.54
CA GLU A 417 -6.92 -1.62 30.95
C GLU A 417 -7.26 -0.39 31.83
N TYR A 418 -6.35 0.02 32.71
CA TYR A 418 -6.52 1.22 33.52
C TYR A 418 -6.52 2.49 32.67
N ASN A 419 -5.60 2.60 31.71
CA ASN A 419 -5.54 3.75 30.81
C ASN A 419 -6.75 3.82 29.87
N ASP A 420 -7.23 2.69 29.38
CA ASP A 420 -8.45 2.62 28.58
C ASP A 420 -9.68 3.04 29.39
N MET A 421 -9.75 2.63 30.67
CA MET A 421 -10.81 3.03 31.58
C MET A 421 -10.76 4.51 31.94
N LEU A 422 -9.55 5.09 32.11
CA LEU A 422 -9.36 6.53 32.30
C LEU A 422 -9.81 7.32 31.07
N THR A 423 -9.40 6.91 29.88
CA THR A 423 -9.81 7.56 28.62
C THR A 423 -11.32 7.49 28.42
N LEU A 424 -11.95 6.36 28.72
CA LEU A 424 -13.38 6.19 28.66
C LEU A 424 -14.09 7.06 29.72
N TYR A 425 -13.57 7.08 30.93
CA TYR A 425 -14.09 7.90 32.03
C TYR A 425 -14.03 9.39 31.68
N ASP A 426 -12.88 9.86 31.20
CA ASP A 426 -12.68 11.27 30.86
C ASP A 426 -13.53 11.66 29.64
N SER A 427 -13.62 10.82 28.61
CA SER A 427 -14.45 11.11 27.44
C SER A 427 -15.95 11.15 27.75
N THR A 428 -16.42 10.27 28.63
CA THR A 428 -17.85 10.21 29.02
C THR A 428 -18.20 11.28 30.05
N LYS A 429 -17.29 11.62 30.95
CA LYS A 429 -17.49 12.62 31.98
C LYS A 429 -17.60 14.03 31.38
N ILE A 430 -16.64 14.44 30.57
CA ILE A 430 -16.59 15.79 30.00
C ILE A 430 -17.79 16.06 29.12
N SER A 431 -18.13 15.20 28.22
CA SER A 431 -19.22 15.39 27.27
C SER A 431 -20.59 15.42 27.96
N ASN A 432 -20.82 14.58 28.95
CA ASN A 432 -22.12 14.54 29.67
C ASN A 432 -22.25 15.63 30.73
N GLU A 433 -21.21 15.97 31.48
CA GLU A 433 -21.24 16.99 32.50
C GLU A 433 -21.39 18.41 31.91
N TYR A 434 -20.67 18.71 30.82
CA TYR A 434 -20.81 20.00 30.15
C TYR A 434 -22.16 20.15 29.48
N MET A 435 -22.69 19.11 28.88
CA MET A 435 -24.03 19.13 28.31
C MET A 435 -25.12 19.32 29.40
N MET A 436 -24.97 18.66 30.56
CA MET A 436 -25.90 18.86 31.69
C MET A 436 -25.82 20.28 32.26
N GLN A 437 -24.62 20.81 32.46
CA GLN A 437 -24.42 22.18 32.95
C GLN A 437 -24.95 23.21 31.94
N PHE A 438 -24.67 22.98 30.67
CA PHE A 438 -25.19 23.83 29.59
C PHE A 438 -26.71 23.84 29.55
N TRP A 439 -27.38 22.69 29.63
CA TRP A 439 -28.84 22.60 29.65
C TRP A 439 -29.48 23.40 30.80
N ASN A 440 -28.95 23.21 31.99
CA ASN A 440 -29.47 23.93 33.17
C ASN A 440 -29.31 25.45 33.03
N LYS A 441 -28.22 25.91 32.43
CA LYS A 441 -27.95 27.33 32.23
C LYS A 441 -28.68 27.91 31.02
N LEU A 442 -28.85 27.15 29.95
CA LEU A 442 -29.62 27.56 28.78
C LEU A 442 -31.08 27.92 29.18
N GLU A 443 -31.69 27.09 30.04
CA GLU A 443 -33.04 27.32 30.51
C GLU A 443 -33.15 28.62 31.33
N GLU A 444 -32.13 28.97 32.11
CA GLU A 444 -32.07 30.22 32.88
C GLU A 444 -31.81 31.46 32.00
N CYS A 445 -31.05 31.32 30.92
CA CYS A 445 -30.62 32.42 30.05
C CYS A 445 -31.58 32.69 28.88
N LEU A 446 -32.54 31.78 28.61
CA LEU A 446 -33.39 31.87 27.42
C LEU A 446 -34.44 33.01 27.59
N PRO A 447 -34.39 34.07 26.76
CA PRO A 447 -35.42 35.11 26.79
C PRO A 447 -36.78 34.56 26.35
N THR A 448 -37.87 35.10 26.92
CA THR A 448 -39.25 34.62 26.66
C THR A 448 -39.73 34.80 25.23
N ASN A 449 -39.04 35.61 24.43
CA ASN A 449 -39.31 35.90 23.02
C ASN A 449 -38.36 35.16 22.06
N VAL A 450 -37.59 34.17 22.55
CA VAL A 450 -36.73 33.30 21.75
C VAL A 450 -37.29 31.87 21.73
N ASN A 451 -37.49 31.35 20.55
CA ASN A 451 -37.93 29.97 20.33
C ASN A 451 -36.76 29.09 19.82
N VAL A 452 -36.53 27.99 20.48
CA VAL A 452 -35.54 26.98 20.05
C VAL A 452 -36.19 26.05 19.03
N LYS A 453 -35.60 25.93 17.84
CA LYS A 453 -36.05 25.04 16.75
C LYS A 453 -35.40 23.67 16.80
N SER A 454 -34.11 23.64 16.94
CA SER A 454 -33.35 22.40 17.02
C SER A 454 -32.02 22.61 17.76
N ILE A 455 -31.55 21.54 18.38
CA ILE A 455 -30.27 21.50 19.06
C ILE A 455 -29.50 20.31 18.55
N SER A 456 -28.22 20.53 18.27
CA SER A 456 -27.29 19.50 17.85
C SER A 456 -26.00 19.67 18.67
N SER A 457 -25.58 18.62 19.33
CA SER A 457 -24.37 18.60 20.17
C SER A 457 -23.37 17.63 19.63
N SER A 458 -22.10 18.04 19.66
CA SER A 458 -20.91 17.20 19.38
C SER A 458 -20.07 17.09 20.66
N SER A 459 -18.90 16.46 20.56
CA SER A 459 -17.98 16.31 21.70
C SER A 459 -17.39 17.63 22.19
N ASP A 460 -17.32 18.64 21.35
CA ASP A 460 -16.59 19.90 21.56
C ASP A 460 -17.47 21.14 21.44
N SER A 461 -18.68 21.02 20.94
CA SER A 461 -19.57 22.15 20.72
C SER A 461 -21.04 21.75 20.74
N VAL A 462 -21.90 22.76 20.97
CA VAL A 462 -23.34 22.65 20.78
C VAL A 462 -23.81 23.76 19.85
N SER A 463 -24.64 23.42 18.88
CA SER A 463 -25.25 24.34 17.93
C SER A 463 -26.77 24.35 18.10
N ILE A 464 -27.33 25.51 18.24
CA ILE A 464 -28.77 25.72 18.52
C ILE A 464 -29.34 26.60 17.44
N VAL A 465 -30.33 26.11 16.72
CA VAL A 465 -31.13 26.92 15.80
C VAL A 465 -32.28 27.54 16.54
N MET A 466 -32.36 28.86 16.52
CA MET A 466 -33.33 29.66 17.28
C MET A 466 -34.05 30.67 16.40
N GLN A 467 -35.18 31.13 16.87
CA GLN A 467 -35.92 32.24 16.28
C GLN A 467 -36.27 33.29 17.35
N SER A 468 -36.15 34.56 17.00
CA SER A 468 -36.52 35.67 17.85
C SER A 468 -37.22 36.77 17.03
N THR A 469 -38.11 37.51 17.68
CA THR A 469 -38.77 38.70 17.10
C THR A 469 -38.02 39.99 17.43
N ASP A 470 -36.97 39.92 18.24
CA ASP A 470 -36.23 41.07 18.73
C ASP A 470 -34.72 40.84 18.60
N TYR A 471 -34.04 41.77 17.94
CA TYR A 471 -32.60 41.70 17.69
C TYR A 471 -31.75 41.88 18.96
N ASP A 472 -32.26 42.70 19.92
CA ASP A 472 -31.55 42.92 21.19
C ASP A 472 -31.53 41.65 22.05
N SER A 473 -32.59 40.86 21.97
CA SER A 473 -32.67 39.57 22.67
C SER A 473 -31.65 38.56 22.15
N ILE A 474 -31.35 38.59 20.85
CA ILE A 474 -30.30 37.74 20.23
C ILE A 474 -28.92 38.10 20.80
N ALA A 475 -28.63 39.42 20.87
CA ALA A 475 -27.34 39.89 21.38
C ALA A 475 -27.16 39.57 22.87
N ARG A 476 -28.20 39.74 23.68
CA ARG A 476 -28.17 39.38 25.11
C ARG A 476 -27.96 37.91 25.32
N LEU A 477 -28.67 37.05 24.61
CA LEU A 477 -28.53 35.61 24.71
C LEU A 477 -27.10 35.14 24.45
N VAL A 478 -26.42 35.69 23.45
CA VAL A 478 -25.02 35.31 23.15
C VAL A 478 -24.09 35.75 24.29
N VAL A 479 -24.32 36.91 24.87
CA VAL A 479 -23.53 37.40 26.03
C VAL A 479 -23.75 36.52 27.25
N ASP A 480 -25.01 36.15 27.52
CA ASP A 480 -25.34 35.27 28.64
C ASP A 480 -24.76 33.85 28.46
N LEU A 481 -24.81 33.30 27.24
CA LEU A 481 -24.21 32.02 26.94
C LEU A 481 -22.68 32.02 27.06
N ARG A 482 -22.00 33.13 26.74
CA ARG A 482 -20.58 33.29 26.98
C ARG A 482 -20.20 33.35 28.45
N SER A 483 -21.14 33.68 29.33
CA SER A 483 -20.90 33.72 30.77
C SER A 483 -21.03 32.35 31.44
N VAL A 484 -21.39 31.30 30.71
CA VAL A 484 -21.54 29.94 31.24
C VAL A 484 -20.17 29.29 31.39
N ASP A 485 -19.83 28.81 32.57
CA ASP A 485 -18.49 28.30 32.91
C ASP A 485 -18.00 27.15 32.00
N CYS A 486 -18.90 26.37 31.44
CA CYS A 486 -18.55 25.28 30.52
C CYS A 486 -18.40 25.69 29.05
N ILE A 487 -18.63 26.98 28.73
CA ILE A 487 -18.55 27.51 27.36
C ILE A 487 -17.33 28.39 27.23
N GLN A 488 -16.46 28.03 26.27
CA GLN A 488 -15.27 28.80 25.93
C GLN A 488 -15.63 30.03 25.08
N ASP A 489 -16.52 29.87 24.12
CA ASP A 489 -17.00 30.92 23.25
C ASP A 489 -18.38 30.57 22.67
N ALA A 490 -19.20 31.59 22.45
CA ALA A 490 -20.50 31.50 21.81
C ALA A 490 -20.62 32.57 20.72
N PHE A 491 -21.00 32.16 19.51
CA PHE A 491 -21.11 33.07 18.38
C PHE A 491 -22.24 32.69 17.44
N ILE A 492 -22.64 33.67 16.62
CA ILE A 492 -23.62 33.51 15.56
C ILE A 492 -22.92 33.82 14.24
N ALA A 493 -22.99 32.91 13.29
CA ALA A 493 -22.38 33.07 11.98
C ALA A 493 -23.21 33.96 11.04
N ALA A 494 -24.52 33.85 11.09
CA ALA A 494 -25.46 34.63 10.30
C ALA A 494 -26.81 34.73 11.01
N ILE A 495 -27.52 35.82 10.78
CA ILE A 495 -28.92 36.03 11.21
C ILE A 495 -29.72 36.23 9.93
N GLU A 496 -30.71 35.40 9.70
CA GLU A 496 -31.61 35.47 8.56
C GLU A 496 -32.94 36.08 9.01
N GLN A 497 -33.39 37.09 8.30
CA GLN A 497 -34.72 37.64 8.47
C GLN A 497 -35.70 36.79 7.64
N LYS A 498 -36.74 36.27 8.28
CA LYS A 498 -37.83 35.54 7.61
C LYS A 498 -39.14 36.30 7.83
N ASP A 499 -39.82 36.58 6.73
CA ASP A 499 -41.19 37.12 6.78
C ASP A 499 -42.14 35.93 7.01
N GLU A 500 -42.93 35.98 8.07
CA GLU A 500 -43.96 34.97 8.34
C GLU A 500 -45.22 35.31 7.52
N ASP A 501 -45.60 34.38 6.60
CA ASP A 501 -46.84 34.50 5.80
C ASP A 501 -48.06 34.66 6.71
N ASN A 502 -48.54 35.91 6.88
CA ASN A 502 -49.73 36.36 7.58
C ASN A 502 -49.55 37.15 8.88
N SER A 503 -48.38 37.59 9.26
CA SER A 503 -48.23 38.55 10.37
C SER A 503 -47.21 39.64 10.01
N ASP A 504 -47.47 40.92 10.40
CA ASP A 504 -46.52 42.05 10.27
C ASP A 504 -45.29 41.91 11.20
N ALA A 505 -45.03 40.71 11.76
CA ALA A 505 -43.95 40.50 12.70
C ALA A 505 -42.72 39.91 11.96
N VAL A 506 -41.64 40.64 12.01
CA VAL A 506 -40.33 40.19 11.52
C VAL A 506 -39.76 39.16 12.48
N VAL A 507 -39.43 37.98 11.97
CA VAL A 507 -38.78 36.91 12.74
C VAL A 507 -37.36 36.71 12.24
N TYR A 508 -36.42 36.71 13.16
CA TYR A 508 -35.00 36.44 12.88
C TYR A 508 -34.69 34.98 13.22
N GLU A 509 -34.19 34.22 12.24
CA GLU A 509 -33.69 32.89 12.45
C GLU A 509 -32.16 32.90 12.46
N TYR A 510 -31.56 32.24 13.43
CA TYR A 510 -30.11 32.22 13.61
C TYR A 510 -29.65 30.95 14.30
N THR A 511 -28.38 30.59 14.07
CA THR A 511 -27.74 29.47 14.75
C THR A 511 -26.68 29.99 15.70
N VAL A 512 -26.85 29.72 16.99
CA VAL A 512 -25.82 29.96 18.00
C VAL A 512 -24.97 28.73 18.13
N THR A 513 -23.66 28.87 17.94
CA THR A 513 -22.68 27.80 18.20
C THR A 513 -21.91 28.17 19.45
N CYS A 514 -21.92 27.26 20.43
CA CYS A 514 -21.19 27.38 21.68
C CYS A 514 -20.13 26.28 21.72
N ASN A 515 -18.87 26.66 21.87
CA ASN A 515 -17.76 25.72 22.04
C ASN A 515 -17.54 25.48 23.53
N TYR A 516 -17.35 24.21 23.91
CA TYR A 516 -17.04 23.84 25.28
C TYR A 516 -15.60 24.23 25.65
N VAL A 517 -15.38 24.48 26.95
CA VAL A 517 -14.00 24.62 27.47
C VAL A 517 -13.34 23.28 27.40
N LEU A 518 -12.36 23.15 26.52
CA LEU A 518 -11.54 21.93 26.44
C LEU A 518 -10.60 21.91 27.65
N PRO A 519 -10.48 20.78 28.36
CA PRO A 519 -9.50 20.68 29.46
C PRO A 519 -8.10 20.87 28.90
N GLU A 520 -7.31 21.76 29.50
CA GLU A 520 -5.87 21.81 29.24
C GLU A 520 -5.27 20.47 29.67
N TYR A 521 -4.72 19.74 28.72
CA TYR A 521 -4.02 18.50 28.96
C TYR A 521 -2.67 18.85 29.60
N GLU A 522 -2.59 18.84 30.92
CA GLU A 522 -1.31 18.74 31.59
C GLU A 522 -0.72 17.39 31.21
N ALA A 523 0.30 17.40 30.33
CA ALA A 523 1.06 16.20 30.02
C ALA A 523 1.59 15.64 31.36
N ALA A 524 1.25 14.38 31.63
CA ALA A 524 1.75 13.67 32.79
C ALA A 524 3.27 13.85 32.86
N PRO A 525 3.84 14.13 34.05
CA PRO A 525 5.28 14.30 34.17
C PRO A 525 5.98 13.06 33.64
N ALA A 526 6.91 13.28 32.71
CA ALA A 526 7.80 12.22 32.21
C ALA A 526 8.52 11.61 33.43
N ASP A 527 8.27 10.33 33.64
CA ASP A 527 8.90 9.54 34.71
C ASP A 527 10.41 9.50 34.43
N ASP A 528 11.14 10.32 35.17
CA ASP A 528 12.59 10.47 35.10
C ASP A 528 13.22 9.27 35.81
N THR A 529 13.17 8.10 35.15
CA THR A 529 13.98 6.96 35.60
C THR A 529 15.41 7.20 35.20
N THR A 530 16.08 7.95 36.04
CA THR A 530 17.55 8.02 36.09
C THR A 530 18.12 6.61 36.21
N ALA A 531 18.75 6.18 35.12
CA ALA A 531 19.59 5.00 35.12
C ALA A 531 20.66 5.09 36.22
N ALA A 532 20.59 4.18 37.14
CA ALA A 532 21.69 3.98 38.10
C ALA A 532 22.92 3.47 37.35
N ASP A 533 23.92 4.29 37.36
CA ASP A 533 25.27 4.04 36.91
C ASP A 533 25.85 2.87 37.72
N GLY A 534 26.04 1.74 37.07
CA GLY A 534 26.72 0.55 37.59
C GLY A 534 28.12 0.46 37.01
N SER A 535 29.07 0.95 37.77
CA SER A 535 30.52 1.00 37.48
C SER A 535 31.06 -0.28 36.84
N SER A 536 31.69 -0.08 35.71
CA SER A 536 32.61 -0.99 35.05
C SER A 536 33.82 -1.26 35.94
N THR A 537 34.08 -2.52 36.22
CA THR A 537 35.41 -2.97 36.63
C THR A 537 36.07 -3.67 35.46
N GLU A 538 37.06 -3.01 34.89
CA GLU A 538 38.02 -3.63 33.97
C GLU A 538 38.74 -4.78 34.67
N ALA A 539 38.72 -5.94 34.02
CA ALA A 539 39.69 -7.00 34.27
C ALA A 539 40.41 -7.30 32.97
N THR A 540 41.54 -6.65 32.84
CA THR A 540 42.66 -7.05 31.99
C THR A 540 43.06 -8.47 32.30
N THR A 541 43.14 -9.32 31.29
CA THR A 541 44.00 -10.51 31.33
C THR A 541 44.69 -10.67 29.99
N GLU A 542 45.99 -10.49 30.07
CA GLU A 542 47.03 -10.74 29.09
C GLU A 542 47.16 -12.23 28.73
N ALA A 543 47.47 -12.43 27.46
CA ALA A 543 48.29 -13.44 26.80
C ALA A 543 48.64 -14.78 27.50
N ALA A 544 48.51 -15.87 26.79
CA ALA A 544 49.64 -16.70 26.30
C ALA A 544 49.15 -17.98 25.59
N GLN A 545 49.71 -18.18 24.42
CA GLN A 545 49.93 -19.39 23.64
C GLN A 545 48.75 -20.06 22.97
#